data_7ba9429de423bf68018d896236c1e38e
#
_entry.id   7ba9429de423bf68018d896236c1e38e
#
_cell.length_a   1.000
_cell.length_b   1.000
_cell.length_c   1.000
_cell.angle_alpha   90.00
_cell.angle_beta   90.00
_cell.angle_gamma   90.00
#
_symmetry.space_group_name_H-M   'P 1'
#
loop_
_entity.id
_entity.type
_entity.pdbx_description
1 polymer ?
#
loop_
_entity_poly.entity_id
_entity_poly.type
_entity_poly.pdbx_seq_one_letter_code
_entity_poly.pdbx_strand_id
1 'polypeptide(L)'
;MSLNDTPASNRVHIGFFGRRTAGKSSLVNAVTGQDLAVVSDVMGTTTDPVYKAMELLPLGPVVIIDTPGLDDVGYLGEKRVRKARQVLNKTDVAVLVADAREGLGPEERGLLELFAEKGIPRLVAYNKCDLLETVPEAAPGEIYVSALDRTGIRDLKETVARLNPTPEAKLRIVGDLVSPSDLVVLVIPIDKAAPKGRLILPQQQTIRDILEADACAVVVKEFELRDLFGALARRPRLVITDSQVFAKVSADVPRDVPLTSFSILFARHKGILDAAARGALAIDRLKDGDAVLISEGCTHHRQCDDIGTVKLPRWIRNYTGRTLEFAWSTGGDFPDDLSPYALVVHCGGCMLNDREMLHRKRRCEAEGIPITNFGTAIAQMQGILRRSLEIFPHLSLEFDSEAAEGDAAGRSASGGPPAPIAGGAASPGAAGADAGGDGAH
;
A
#
# COMPACT_ATOMS: atom_id res chain seq x y z
N MET A 1 -6.60 -11.37 -13.20
CA MET A 1 -5.22 -11.65 -12.76
C MET A 1 -5.09 -13.15 -12.51
N SER A 2 -4.10 -13.78 -13.10
CA SER A 2 -3.73 -15.15 -12.78
C SER A 2 -3.17 -15.20 -11.35
N LEU A 3 -3.35 -16.33 -10.63
CA LEU A 3 -2.76 -16.55 -9.30
C LEU A 3 -1.22 -16.51 -9.30
N ASN A 4 -0.62 -16.59 -10.49
CA ASN A 4 0.83 -16.61 -10.70
C ASN A 4 1.41 -15.24 -11.10
N ASP A 5 0.58 -14.20 -11.23
CA ASP A 5 1.06 -12.88 -11.63
C ASP A 5 1.61 -12.11 -10.42
N THR A 6 2.82 -11.59 -10.52
CA THR A 6 3.37 -10.68 -9.51
C THR A 6 2.44 -9.47 -9.35
N PRO A 7 1.97 -9.16 -8.12
CA PRO A 7 1.10 -8.01 -7.89
C PRO A 7 1.74 -6.70 -8.35
N ALA A 8 0.94 -5.76 -8.86
CA ALA A 8 1.44 -4.46 -9.30
C ALA A 8 2.22 -3.72 -8.21
N SER A 9 1.80 -3.84 -6.95
CA SER A 9 2.48 -3.24 -5.79
C SER A 9 3.90 -3.76 -5.53
N ASN A 10 4.25 -4.93 -6.07
CA ASN A 10 5.56 -5.56 -5.91
C ASN A 10 6.43 -5.45 -7.18
N ARG A 11 5.87 -4.87 -8.25
CA ARG A 11 6.61 -4.61 -9.50
C ARG A 11 7.38 -3.31 -9.39
N VAL A 12 8.50 -3.22 -10.07
CA VAL A 12 9.25 -1.95 -10.22
C VAL A 12 8.48 -1.03 -11.16
N HIS A 13 8.14 0.17 -10.70
CA HIS A 13 7.42 1.16 -11.49
C HIS A 13 8.39 2.08 -12.22
N ILE A 14 8.43 2.01 -13.54
CA ILE A 14 9.30 2.81 -14.41
C ILE A 14 8.43 3.84 -15.11
N GLY A 15 8.59 5.12 -14.76
CA GLY A 15 7.85 6.22 -15.38
C GLY A 15 8.63 6.87 -16.50
N PHE A 16 8.00 7.06 -17.68
CA PHE A 16 8.56 7.79 -18.82
C PHE A 16 7.94 9.19 -18.85
N PHE A 17 8.79 10.22 -18.72
CA PHE A 17 8.41 11.62 -18.64
C PHE A 17 9.06 12.44 -19.76
N GLY A 18 8.57 13.64 -20.04
CA GLY A 18 9.13 14.57 -21.03
C GLY A 18 8.07 15.21 -21.90
N ARG A 19 8.48 16.11 -22.82
CA ARG A 19 7.59 16.78 -23.75
C ARG A 19 6.88 15.80 -24.70
N ARG A 20 5.78 16.23 -25.27
CA ARG A 20 4.94 15.43 -26.15
C ARG A 20 5.71 14.91 -27.38
N THR A 21 6.51 15.75 -28.00
CA THR A 21 7.24 15.46 -29.23
C THR A 21 8.53 14.68 -29.02
N ALA A 22 8.97 14.46 -27.80
CA ALA A 22 10.21 13.72 -27.50
C ALA A 22 10.17 12.23 -27.87
N GLY A 23 9.00 11.67 -28.22
CA GLY A 23 8.85 10.28 -28.65
C GLY A 23 8.78 9.30 -27.48
N LYS A 24 8.20 9.69 -26.33
CA LYS A 24 8.02 8.83 -25.14
C LYS A 24 7.33 7.52 -25.49
N SER A 25 6.15 7.58 -26.10
CA SER A 25 5.35 6.40 -26.46
C SER A 25 6.08 5.49 -27.43
N SER A 26 6.80 6.06 -28.39
CA SER A 26 7.65 5.28 -29.32
C SER A 26 8.80 4.60 -28.57
N LEU A 27 9.42 5.29 -27.61
CA LEU A 27 10.49 4.71 -26.77
C LEU A 27 9.95 3.60 -25.86
N VAL A 28 8.78 3.79 -25.27
CA VAL A 28 8.08 2.75 -24.48
C VAL A 28 7.82 1.51 -25.34
N ASN A 29 7.33 1.68 -26.57
CA ASN A 29 7.10 0.57 -27.50
C ASN A 29 8.42 -0.13 -27.89
N ALA A 30 9.50 0.62 -28.12
CA ALA A 30 10.82 0.05 -28.42
C ALA A 30 11.39 -0.73 -27.22
N VAL A 31 11.26 -0.21 -26.00
CA VAL A 31 11.71 -0.85 -24.74
C VAL A 31 10.92 -2.13 -24.46
N THR A 32 9.61 -2.09 -24.66
CA THR A 32 8.72 -3.23 -24.37
C THR A 32 8.69 -4.28 -25.47
N GLY A 33 9.06 -3.90 -26.69
CA GLY A 33 8.94 -4.75 -27.89
C GLY A 33 7.49 -4.99 -28.30
N GLN A 34 6.54 -4.14 -27.87
CA GLN A 34 5.10 -4.26 -28.12
C GLN A 34 4.53 -2.87 -28.43
N ASP A 35 3.51 -2.81 -29.29
CA ASP A 35 2.76 -1.59 -29.56
C ASP A 35 1.76 -1.32 -28.41
N LEU A 36 2.27 -0.82 -27.30
CA LEU A 36 1.50 -0.60 -26.06
C LEU A 36 0.94 0.81 -25.93
N ALA A 37 1.70 1.78 -26.42
CA ALA A 37 1.32 3.18 -26.39
C ALA A 37 0.74 3.59 -27.75
N VAL A 38 -0.39 4.29 -27.72
CA VAL A 38 -0.97 4.86 -28.94
C VAL A 38 -0.09 6.01 -29.39
N VAL A 39 0.71 5.77 -30.44
CA VAL A 39 1.43 6.83 -31.14
C VAL A 39 0.41 7.55 -32.01
N SER A 40 -0.01 8.74 -31.60
CA SER A 40 -0.96 9.55 -32.37
C SER A 40 -0.36 10.92 -32.68
N ASP A 41 -0.35 11.29 -33.94
CA ASP A 41 0.01 12.62 -34.40
C ASP A 41 -1.10 13.66 -34.17
N VAL A 42 -2.27 13.23 -33.66
CA VAL A 42 -3.42 14.09 -33.42
C VAL A 42 -3.35 14.71 -32.02
N MET A 43 -3.49 16.05 -31.95
CA MET A 43 -3.52 16.79 -30.69
C MET A 43 -4.66 16.31 -29.78
N GLY A 44 -4.35 15.87 -28.55
CA GLY A 44 -5.34 15.64 -27.49
C GLY A 44 -5.69 14.18 -27.17
N THR A 45 -5.01 13.18 -27.72
CA THR A 45 -5.41 11.76 -27.60
C THR A 45 -5.07 11.05 -26.29
N THR A 46 -4.12 11.51 -25.47
CA THR A 46 -3.77 10.84 -24.20
C THR A 46 -3.79 11.84 -23.05
N THR A 47 -4.86 11.83 -22.25
CA THR A 47 -4.99 12.65 -21.04
C THR A 47 -4.62 11.88 -19.78
N ASP A 48 -4.60 10.56 -19.83
CA ASP A 48 -4.34 9.69 -18.69
C ASP A 48 -3.04 8.89 -18.85
N PRO A 49 -2.28 8.66 -17.78
CA PRO A 49 -1.12 7.78 -17.79
C PRO A 49 -1.51 6.35 -18.17
N VAL A 50 -0.73 5.71 -19.04
CA VAL A 50 -0.95 4.31 -19.42
C VAL A 50 -0.05 3.42 -18.59
N TYR A 51 -0.64 2.45 -17.90
CA TYR A 51 0.07 1.48 -17.06
C TYR A 51 0.12 0.12 -17.72
N LYS A 52 1.31 -0.45 -17.84
CA LYS A 52 1.48 -1.80 -18.38
C LYS A 52 2.37 -2.64 -17.48
N ALA A 53 1.79 -3.71 -16.93
CA ALA A 53 2.54 -4.72 -16.19
C ALA A 53 3.14 -5.74 -17.15
N MET A 54 4.44 -6.04 -17.01
CA MET A 54 5.17 -6.99 -17.83
C MET A 54 6.44 -7.51 -17.17
N GLU A 55 7.10 -8.47 -17.78
CA GLU A 55 8.47 -8.87 -17.47
C GLU A 55 9.44 -8.10 -18.34
N LEU A 56 10.44 -7.46 -17.76
CA LEU A 56 11.48 -6.71 -18.46
C LEU A 56 12.86 -7.16 -17.97
N LEU A 57 13.58 -7.96 -18.77
CA LEU A 57 14.94 -8.39 -18.42
C LEU A 57 15.92 -7.22 -18.56
N PRO A 58 16.88 -7.08 -17.63
CA PRO A 58 17.17 -7.96 -16.48
C PRO A 58 16.40 -7.64 -15.19
N LEU A 59 15.47 -6.68 -15.18
CA LEU A 59 14.71 -6.20 -14.01
C LEU A 59 13.70 -7.20 -13.44
N GLY A 60 13.17 -8.11 -14.30
CA GLY A 60 12.06 -8.97 -13.91
C GLY A 60 10.70 -8.27 -14.01
N PRO A 61 9.79 -8.45 -13.04
CA PRO A 61 8.45 -7.89 -13.09
C PRO A 61 8.43 -6.37 -12.90
N VAL A 62 7.91 -5.64 -13.90
CA VAL A 62 7.82 -4.18 -13.92
C VAL A 62 6.41 -3.69 -14.23
N VAL A 63 6.15 -2.43 -13.90
CA VAL A 63 5.04 -1.63 -14.45
C VAL A 63 5.66 -0.47 -15.21
N ILE A 64 5.46 -0.45 -16.51
CA ILE A 64 5.82 0.70 -17.35
C ILE A 64 4.69 1.71 -17.29
N ILE A 65 5.03 2.99 -17.08
CA ILE A 65 4.08 4.10 -17.01
C ILE A 65 4.44 5.10 -18.10
N ASP A 66 3.63 5.18 -19.15
CA ASP A 66 3.72 6.24 -20.15
C ASP A 66 2.90 7.44 -19.70
N THR A 67 3.55 8.58 -19.51
CA THR A 67 2.89 9.80 -19.02
C THR A 67 2.46 10.69 -20.18
N PRO A 68 1.34 11.44 -20.05
CA PRO A 68 1.00 12.50 -21.01
C PRO A 68 2.14 13.53 -21.09
N GLY A 69 2.31 14.18 -22.25
CA GLY A 69 3.24 15.31 -22.41
C GLY A 69 2.88 16.47 -21.48
N LEU A 70 3.91 17.18 -20.99
CA LEU A 70 3.76 18.23 -19.98
C LEU A 70 3.63 19.65 -20.58
N ASP A 71 3.73 19.74 -21.89
CA ASP A 71 3.85 20.95 -22.69
C ASP A 71 2.51 21.61 -23.08
N ASP A 72 1.39 21.24 -22.44
CA ASP A 72 0.10 21.85 -22.74
C ASP A 72 -0.22 23.03 -21.79
N VAL A 73 -0.58 24.16 -22.36
CA VAL A 73 -0.97 25.39 -21.70
C VAL A 73 -2.49 25.39 -21.40
N GLY A 74 -2.92 25.89 -20.23
CA GLY A 74 -4.32 26.07 -19.85
C GLY A 74 -4.86 25.00 -18.91
N TYR A 75 -6.19 24.99 -18.68
CA TYR A 75 -6.89 24.10 -17.71
C TYR A 75 -6.59 22.59 -17.89
N LEU A 76 -6.42 22.15 -19.13
CA LEU A 76 -5.99 20.77 -19.43
C LEU A 76 -4.53 20.53 -19.04
N GLY A 77 -3.67 21.55 -19.17
CA GLY A 77 -2.27 21.50 -18.74
C GLY A 77 -2.14 21.29 -17.23
N GLU A 78 -2.88 22.03 -16.41
CA GLU A 78 -2.87 21.89 -14.94
C GLU A 78 -3.30 20.47 -14.50
N LYS A 79 -4.36 19.92 -15.11
CA LYS A 79 -4.78 18.54 -14.83
C LYS A 79 -3.71 17.51 -15.20
N ARG A 80 -2.99 17.69 -16.32
CA ARG A 80 -1.90 16.80 -16.74
C ARG A 80 -0.69 16.88 -15.83
N VAL A 81 -0.31 18.10 -15.41
CA VAL A 81 0.76 18.32 -14.44
C VAL A 81 0.40 17.64 -13.10
N ARG A 82 -0.85 17.78 -12.64
CA ARG A 82 -1.31 17.08 -11.43
C ARG A 82 -1.22 15.54 -11.59
N LYS A 83 -1.68 15.00 -12.72
CA LYS A 83 -1.58 13.55 -12.99
C LYS A 83 -0.13 13.08 -13.09
N ALA A 84 0.75 13.85 -13.73
CA ALA A 84 2.18 13.54 -13.79
C ALA A 84 2.82 13.52 -12.38
N ARG A 85 2.46 14.48 -11.51
CA ARG A 85 2.89 14.49 -10.10
C ARG A 85 2.37 13.27 -9.34
N GLN A 86 1.14 12.83 -9.56
CA GLN A 86 0.60 11.59 -8.97
C GLN A 86 1.36 10.34 -9.45
N VAL A 87 1.75 10.29 -10.73
CA VAL A 87 2.59 9.20 -11.26
C VAL A 87 3.95 9.18 -10.56
N LEU A 88 4.56 10.34 -10.34
CA LEU A 88 5.86 10.43 -9.66
C LEU A 88 5.85 9.82 -8.25
N ASN A 89 4.73 9.94 -7.54
CA ASN A 89 4.60 9.34 -6.20
C ASN A 89 4.70 7.81 -6.21
N LYS A 90 4.44 7.18 -7.36
CA LYS A 90 4.48 5.72 -7.58
C LYS A 90 5.72 5.27 -8.35
N THR A 91 6.54 6.19 -8.86
CA THR A 91 7.66 5.88 -9.76
C THR A 91 8.90 5.48 -8.97
N ASP A 92 9.40 4.28 -9.19
CA ASP A 92 10.65 3.78 -8.59
C ASP A 92 11.88 4.28 -9.37
N VAL A 93 11.79 4.31 -10.70
CA VAL A 93 12.82 4.85 -11.60
C VAL A 93 12.16 5.74 -12.64
N ALA A 94 12.67 6.96 -12.80
CA ALA A 94 12.19 7.91 -13.81
C ALA A 94 13.11 7.91 -15.04
N VAL A 95 12.53 7.80 -16.23
CA VAL A 95 13.21 8.00 -17.51
C VAL A 95 12.69 9.30 -18.09
N LEU A 96 13.54 10.33 -18.14
CA LEU A 96 13.24 11.60 -18.79
C LEU A 96 13.62 11.50 -20.27
N VAL A 97 12.63 11.58 -21.15
CA VAL A 97 12.81 11.47 -22.60
C VAL A 97 12.87 12.88 -23.20
N ALA A 98 13.99 13.20 -23.85
CA ALA A 98 14.19 14.44 -24.60
C ALA A 98 14.50 14.16 -26.06
N ASP A 99 14.19 15.09 -26.97
CA ASP A 99 14.65 15.01 -28.36
C ASP A 99 16.15 15.33 -28.40
N ALA A 100 16.95 14.43 -28.96
CA ALA A 100 18.41 14.59 -29.01
C ALA A 100 18.89 15.85 -29.77
N ARG A 101 18.06 16.38 -30.67
CA ARG A 101 18.36 17.61 -31.41
C ARG A 101 18.11 18.88 -30.64
N GLU A 102 17.13 18.86 -29.72
CA GLU A 102 16.67 20.02 -28.95
C GLU A 102 17.31 20.09 -27.57
N GLY A 103 17.69 18.92 -27.03
CA GLY A 103 18.23 18.83 -25.67
C GLY A 103 17.19 19.09 -24.57
N LEU A 104 17.67 19.45 -23.38
CA LEU A 104 16.82 19.72 -22.22
C LEU A 104 16.33 21.18 -22.23
N GLY A 105 15.02 21.35 -22.34
CA GLY A 105 14.37 22.64 -22.17
C GLY A 105 14.06 22.96 -20.67
N PRO A 106 13.39 24.09 -20.41
CA PRO A 106 13.01 24.49 -19.06
C PRO A 106 12.10 23.48 -18.35
N GLU A 107 11.19 22.87 -19.07
CA GLU A 107 10.23 21.88 -18.55
C GLU A 107 10.92 20.61 -18.10
N GLU A 108 11.85 20.08 -18.91
CA GLU A 108 12.64 18.92 -18.56
C GLU A 108 13.54 19.18 -17.35
N ARG A 109 14.13 20.38 -17.24
CA ARG A 109 14.93 20.76 -16.08
C ARG A 109 14.09 20.84 -14.83
N GLY A 110 12.87 21.40 -14.89
CA GLY A 110 11.93 21.41 -13.77
C GLY A 110 11.54 19.99 -13.32
N LEU A 111 11.42 19.03 -14.26
CA LEU A 111 11.21 17.62 -13.91
C LEU A 111 12.42 17.01 -13.20
N LEU A 112 13.64 17.31 -13.64
CA LEU A 112 14.86 16.81 -13.00
C LEU A 112 14.99 17.32 -11.57
N GLU A 113 14.62 18.58 -11.32
CA GLU A 113 14.55 19.15 -9.97
C GLU A 113 13.51 18.41 -9.12
N LEU A 114 12.33 18.17 -9.65
CA LEU A 114 11.27 17.44 -8.95
C LEU A 114 11.66 15.98 -8.67
N PHE A 115 12.37 15.31 -9.57
CA PHE A 115 12.89 13.96 -9.32
C PHE A 115 13.93 13.98 -8.19
N ALA A 116 14.79 15.01 -8.15
CA ALA A 116 15.79 15.17 -7.10
C ALA A 116 15.13 15.44 -5.74
N GLU A 117 14.15 16.36 -5.68
CA GLU A 117 13.36 16.63 -4.47
C GLU A 117 12.69 15.39 -3.90
N LYS A 118 12.11 14.57 -4.79
CA LYS A 118 11.45 13.31 -4.39
C LYS A 118 12.40 12.14 -4.19
N GLY A 119 13.71 12.31 -4.39
CA GLY A 119 14.71 11.25 -4.29
C GLY A 119 14.41 10.08 -5.26
N ILE A 120 13.96 10.38 -6.49
CA ILE A 120 13.67 9.36 -7.51
C ILE A 120 14.93 9.14 -8.34
N PRO A 121 15.49 7.90 -8.39
CA PRO A 121 16.53 7.55 -9.34
C PRO A 121 16.10 7.87 -10.77
N ARG A 122 16.97 8.53 -11.54
CA ARG A 122 16.60 9.03 -12.87
C ARG A 122 17.64 8.74 -13.93
N LEU A 123 17.17 8.62 -15.17
CA LEU A 123 17.97 8.54 -16.38
C LEU A 123 17.42 9.53 -17.40
N VAL A 124 18.28 10.30 -18.05
CA VAL A 124 17.92 11.15 -19.19
C VAL A 124 18.17 10.34 -20.47
N ALA A 125 17.13 10.14 -21.27
CA ALA A 125 17.20 9.45 -22.54
C ALA A 125 17.01 10.46 -23.69
N TYR A 126 18.09 10.82 -24.37
CA TYR A 126 18.04 11.62 -25.59
C TYR A 126 17.62 10.73 -26.76
N ASN A 127 16.33 10.78 -27.08
CA ASN A 127 15.74 9.99 -28.14
C ASN A 127 15.92 10.65 -29.51
N LYS A 128 15.78 9.88 -30.59
CA LYS A 128 15.98 10.28 -32.00
C LYS A 128 17.44 10.61 -32.30
N CYS A 129 18.39 9.93 -31.67
CA CYS A 129 19.81 10.11 -31.94
C CYS A 129 20.20 9.71 -33.41
N ASP A 130 19.34 8.94 -34.07
CA ASP A 130 19.43 8.63 -35.52
C ASP A 130 19.37 9.88 -36.42
N LEU A 131 18.85 10.99 -35.91
CA LEU A 131 18.77 12.28 -36.64
C LEU A 131 19.97 13.19 -36.40
N LEU A 132 20.96 12.77 -35.59
CA LEU A 132 22.19 13.52 -35.37
C LEU A 132 23.28 13.11 -36.38
N GLU A 133 24.05 14.05 -36.85
CA GLU A 133 25.23 13.74 -37.71
C GLU A 133 26.31 12.98 -36.90
N THR A 134 26.46 13.31 -35.64
CA THR A 134 27.37 12.63 -34.73
C THR A 134 26.72 12.55 -33.34
N VAL A 135 26.65 11.34 -32.77
CA VAL A 135 26.12 11.14 -31.41
C VAL A 135 27.19 11.54 -30.40
N PRO A 136 26.92 12.53 -29.50
CA PRO A 136 27.86 12.93 -28.47
C PRO A 136 28.13 11.82 -27.46
N GLU A 137 29.24 11.91 -26.73
CA GLU A 137 29.48 11.08 -25.57
C GLU A 137 28.46 11.44 -24.45
N ALA A 138 27.79 10.43 -23.92
CA ALA A 138 26.78 10.64 -22.88
C ALA A 138 27.44 10.94 -21.52
N ALA A 139 26.93 11.95 -20.82
CA ALA A 139 27.34 12.24 -19.46
C ALA A 139 26.79 11.16 -18.47
N PRO A 140 27.36 11.06 -17.25
CA PRO A 140 26.82 10.15 -16.24
C PRO A 140 25.33 10.43 -15.95
N GLY A 141 24.49 9.41 -16.08
CA GLY A 141 23.03 9.53 -15.92
C GLY A 141 22.29 9.95 -17.19
N GLU A 142 22.97 9.96 -18.34
CA GLU A 142 22.42 10.25 -19.67
C GLU A 142 22.68 9.11 -20.63
N ILE A 143 21.82 8.98 -21.66
CA ILE A 143 21.97 7.97 -22.71
C ILE A 143 21.36 8.52 -24.01
N TYR A 144 22.01 8.23 -25.15
CA TYR A 144 21.47 8.49 -26.48
C TYR A 144 20.81 7.23 -27.02
N VAL A 145 19.57 7.36 -27.48
CA VAL A 145 18.77 6.25 -27.99
C VAL A 145 18.01 6.64 -29.24
N SER A 146 17.64 5.66 -30.04
CA SER A 146 16.65 5.81 -31.11
C SER A 146 15.56 4.75 -30.95
N ALA A 147 14.33 5.22 -30.78
CA ALA A 147 13.17 4.35 -30.76
C ALA A 147 12.88 3.75 -32.12
N LEU A 148 13.33 4.40 -33.21
CA LEU A 148 13.07 4.01 -34.62
C LEU A 148 13.94 2.80 -35.02
N ASP A 149 15.24 2.91 -34.88
CA ASP A 149 16.21 1.89 -35.26
C ASP A 149 16.68 0.99 -34.12
N ARG A 150 16.18 1.26 -32.91
CA ARG A 150 16.48 0.56 -31.64
C ARG A 150 17.91 0.72 -31.12
N THR A 151 18.66 1.72 -31.60
CA THR A 151 19.98 2.07 -31.06
C THR A 151 19.88 2.40 -29.58
N GLY A 152 20.78 1.87 -28.74
CA GLY A 152 20.88 2.16 -27.32
C GLY A 152 19.75 1.59 -26.42
N ILE A 153 18.75 0.90 -26.98
CA ILE A 153 17.60 0.37 -26.18
C ILE A 153 18.05 -0.69 -25.17
N ARG A 154 19.02 -1.53 -25.52
CA ARG A 154 19.57 -2.51 -24.59
C ARG A 154 20.28 -1.85 -23.43
N ASP A 155 21.12 -0.87 -23.70
CA ASP A 155 21.90 -0.16 -22.71
C ASP A 155 20.98 0.67 -21.78
N LEU A 156 19.89 1.23 -22.33
CA LEU A 156 18.84 1.87 -21.55
C LEU A 156 18.22 0.89 -20.54
N LYS A 157 17.84 -0.32 -20.94
CA LYS A 157 17.29 -1.35 -20.04
C LYS A 157 18.27 -1.73 -18.94
N GLU A 158 19.53 -1.95 -19.29
CA GLU A 158 20.58 -2.31 -18.33
C GLU A 158 20.87 -1.15 -17.36
N THR A 159 20.82 0.09 -17.81
CA THR A 159 21.02 1.28 -16.95
C THR A 159 19.85 1.48 -16.01
N VAL A 160 18.62 1.36 -16.50
CA VAL A 160 17.41 1.40 -15.63
C VAL A 160 17.44 0.29 -14.58
N ALA A 161 17.93 -0.91 -14.96
CA ALA A 161 18.09 -2.01 -14.01
C ALA A 161 19.07 -1.68 -12.88
N ARG A 162 20.20 -1.06 -13.20
CA ARG A 162 21.21 -0.62 -12.21
C ARG A 162 20.72 0.51 -11.29
N LEU A 163 19.80 1.35 -11.78
CA LEU A 163 19.20 2.43 -10.99
C LEU A 163 18.13 1.94 -10.01
N ASN A 164 17.57 0.76 -10.24
CA ASN A 164 16.57 0.20 -9.34
C ASN A 164 17.19 -0.10 -7.97
N PRO A 165 16.63 0.44 -6.86
CA PRO A 165 17.10 0.08 -5.51
C PRO A 165 17.02 -1.44 -5.32
N THR A 166 18.09 -2.04 -4.85
CA THR A 166 18.21 -3.49 -4.67
C THR A 166 17.11 -4.03 -3.77
N PRO A 167 16.49 -5.18 -4.11
CA PRO A 167 15.47 -5.84 -3.27
C PRO A 167 15.96 -6.16 -1.85
N GLU A 168 17.28 -6.29 -1.66
CA GLU A 168 17.93 -6.62 -0.38
C GLU A 168 17.72 -5.57 0.71
N ALA A 169 17.36 -4.34 0.35
CA ALA A 169 17.04 -3.28 1.31
C ALA A 169 15.57 -3.30 1.78
N LYS A 170 14.69 -4.12 1.19
CA LYS A 170 13.28 -4.20 1.58
C LYS A 170 13.11 -5.07 2.82
N LEU A 171 12.42 -4.54 3.82
CA LEU A 171 11.95 -5.34 4.95
C LEU A 171 11.06 -6.47 4.45
N ARG A 172 11.32 -7.69 4.86
CA ARG A 172 10.45 -8.84 4.60
C ARG A 172 9.13 -8.63 5.34
N ILE A 173 8.08 -9.35 4.95
CA ILE A 173 6.78 -9.26 5.64
C ILE A 173 6.94 -9.83 7.05
N VAL A 174 7.45 -11.07 7.15
CA VAL A 174 7.62 -11.81 8.41
C VAL A 174 8.87 -12.71 8.40
N GLY A 175 9.46 -12.99 7.24
CA GLY A 175 10.51 -13.98 7.08
C GLY A 175 11.81 -13.66 7.85
N ASP A 176 12.06 -12.40 8.20
CA ASP A 176 13.17 -11.97 9.05
C ASP A 176 12.84 -12.01 10.56
N LEU A 177 11.59 -12.30 10.93
CA LEU A 177 11.12 -12.46 12.31
C LEU A 177 11.05 -13.92 12.75
N VAL A 178 11.29 -14.84 11.84
CA VAL A 178 11.25 -16.28 12.05
C VAL A 178 12.56 -16.94 11.64
N SER A 179 12.83 -18.13 12.18
CA SER A 179 13.99 -18.95 11.85
C SER A 179 13.57 -20.21 11.10
N PRO A 180 14.49 -20.88 10.39
CA PRO A 180 14.20 -22.16 9.76
C PRO A 180 13.54 -23.16 10.72
N SER A 181 12.53 -23.87 10.24
CA SER A 181 11.71 -24.81 11.01
C SER A 181 10.81 -24.20 12.09
N ASP A 182 10.76 -22.88 12.28
CA ASP A 182 9.76 -22.27 13.16
C ASP A 182 8.33 -22.57 12.67
N LEU A 183 7.41 -22.69 13.61
CA LEU A 183 5.98 -22.88 13.34
C LEU A 183 5.26 -21.54 13.45
N VAL A 184 4.63 -21.11 12.38
CA VAL A 184 3.79 -19.91 12.33
C VAL A 184 2.35 -20.32 12.09
N VAL A 185 1.42 -19.82 12.91
CA VAL A 185 -0.01 -20.06 12.74
C VAL A 185 -0.67 -18.83 12.12
N LEU A 186 -1.34 -19.02 11.01
CA LEU A 186 -2.11 -17.98 10.33
C LEU A 186 -3.60 -18.22 10.55
N VAL A 187 -4.27 -17.25 11.18
CA VAL A 187 -5.72 -17.32 11.44
C VAL A 187 -6.43 -16.46 10.41
N ILE A 188 -7.16 -17.12 9.52
CA ILE A 188 -7.79 -16.50 8.35
C ILE A 188 -9.31 -16.74 8.40
N PRO A 189 -10.10 -15.70 8.72
CA PRO A 189 -11.54 -15.78 8.63
C PRO A 189 -11.98 -15.95 7.17
N ILE A 190 -12.97 -16.80 6.94
CA ILE A 190 -13.61 -16.92 5.63
C ILE A 190 -14.77 -15.95 5.57
N ASP A 191 -14.48 -14.76 5.08
CA ASP A 191 -15.46 -13.68 4.89
C ASP A 191 -16.21 -13.83 3.56
N LYS A 192 -17.48 -13.44 3.54
CA LYS A 192 -18.31 -13.37 2.32
C LYS A 192 -17.78 -12.33 1.32
N ALA A 193 -17.01 -11.34 1.79
CA ALA A 193 -16.37 -10.33 0.97
C ALA A 193 -15.10 -10.83 0.25
N ALA A 194 -14.48 -11.91 0.74
CA ALA A 194 -13.34 -12.51 0.06
C ALA A 194 -13.80 -13.20 -1.24
N PRO A 195 -13.01 -13.11 -2.33
CA PRO A 195 -13.33 -13.82 -3.56
C PRO A 195 -13.44 -15.33 -3.29
N LYS A 196 -14.54 -15.96 -3.71
CA LYS A 196 -14.74 -17.40 -3.53
C LYS A 196 -13.53 -18.20 -4.04
N GLY A 197 -13.04 -19.12 -3.21
CA GLY A 197 -11.93 -20.01 -3.56
C GLY A 197 -10.55 -19.36 -3.56
N ARG A 198 -10.37 -18.17 -2.97
CA ARG A 198 -9.07 -17.47 -2.94
C ARG A 198 -8.77 -16.91 -1.55
N LEU A 199 -7.49 -16.98 -1.17
CA LEU A 199 -6.93 -16.14 -0.13
C LEU A 199 -6.71 -14.74 -0.69
N ILE A 200 -6.82 -13.70 0.15
CA ILE A 200 -6.48 -12.32 -0.26
C ILE A 200 -4.96 -12.16 -0.37
N LEU A 201 -4.54 -11.17 -1.14
CA LEU A 201 -3.13 -10.95 -1.46
C LEU A 201 -2.20 -10.91 -0.23
N PRO A 202 -2.50 -10.18 0.86
CA PRO A 202 -1.65 -10.18 2.05
C PRO A 202 -1.44 -11.57 2.66
N GLN A 203 -2.46 -12.40 2.69
CA GLN A 203 -2.38 -13.75 3.23
C GLN A 203 -1.47 -14.64 2.39
N GLN A 204 -1.64 -14.60 1.05
CA GLN A 204 -0.80 -15.36 0.12
C GLN A 204 0.68 -14.95 0.21
N GLN A 205 0.96 -13.65 0.25
CA GLN A 205 2.32 -13.13 0.34
C GLN A 205 2.98 -13.49 1.66
N THR A 206 2.25 -13.44 2.78
CA THR A 206 2.77 -13.83 4.10
C THR A 206 3.10 -15.32 4.13
N ILE A 207 2.22 -16.19 3.60
CA ILE A 207 2.50 -17.63 3.51
C ILE A 207 3.78 -17.86 2.70
N ARG A 208 3.91 -17.21 1.55
CA ARG A 208 5.09 -17.32 0.71
C ARG A 208 6.36 -16.88 1.42
N ASP A 209 6.32 -15.77 2.13
CA ASP A 209 7.46 -15.21 2.85
C ASP A 209 7.91 -16.12 4.02
N ILE A 210 6.96 -16.80 4.69
CA ILE A 210 7.27 -17.83 5.69
C ILE A 210 8.02 -19.02 5.06
N LEU A 211 7.54 -19.51 3.92
CA LEU A 211 8.15 -20.64 3.22
C LEU A 211 9.54 -20.28 2.67
N GLU A 212 9.74 -19.06 2.19
CA GLU A 212 11.04 -18.56 1.74
C GLU A 212 12.04 -18.32 2.90
N ALA A 213 11.56 -18.35 4.14
CA ALA A 213 12.37 -18.36 5.36
C ALA A 213 12.64 -19.76 5.91
N ASP A 214 12.33 -20.83 5.16
CA ASP A 214 12.42 -22.22 5.57
C ASP A 214 11.59 -22.54 6.83
N ALA A 215 10.55 -21.76 7.13
CA ALA A 215 9.65 -21.92 8.25
C ALA A 215 8.35 -22.65 7.83
N CYS A 216 7.57 -23.12 8.80
CA CYS A 216 6.34 -23.85 8.58
C CYS A 216 5.12 -22.94 8.81
N ALA A 217 4.14 -22.97 7.90
CA ALA A 217 2.88 -22.27 8.02
C ALA A 217 1.73 -23.25 8.29
N VAL A 218 0.96 -23.04 9.35
CA VAL A 218 -0.31 -23.70 9.61
C VAL A 218 -1.43 -22.68 9.47
N VAL A 219 -2.40 -22.95 8.61
CA VAL A 219 -3.51 -22.05 8.31
C VAL A 219 -4.80 -22.63 8.88
N VAL A 220 -5.49 -21.83 9.70
CA VAL A 220 -6.75 -22.21 10.35
C VAL A 220 -7.74 -21.06 10.33
N LYS A 221 -9.02 -21.39 10.57
CA LYS A 221 -10.02 -20.39 10.88
C LYS A 221 -10.02 -20.07 12.37
N GLU A 222 -10.65 -18.96 12.70
CA GLU A 222 -10.69 -18.44 14.08
C GLU A 222 -11.41 -19.38 15.07
N PHE A 223 -12.22 -20.30 14.58
CA PHE A 223 -12.95 -21.24 15.44
C PHE A 223 -12.17 -22.51 15.76
N GLU A 224 -11.22 -22.89 14.90
CA GLU A 224 -10.39 -24.07 15.08
C GLU A 224 -9.10 -23.80 15.85
N LEU A 225 -8.81 -22.53 16.17
CA LEU A 225 -7.53 -22.12 16.78
C LEU A 225 -7.28 -22.78 18.13
N ARG A 226 -8.28 -22.84 19.00
CA ARG A 226 -8.17 -23.45 20.34
C ARG A 226 -7.84 -24.94 20.26
N ASP A 227 -8.52 -25.66 19.38
CA ASP A 227 -8.32 -27.10 19.20
C ASP A 227 -6.93 -27.37 18.57
N LEU A 228 -6.50 -26.50 17.64
CA LEU A 228 -5.15 -26.57 17.10
C LEU A 228 -4.09 -26.47 18.19
N PHE A 229 -4.20 -25.52 19.14
CA PHE A 229 -3.24 -25.39 20.24
C PHE A 229 -3.15 -26.65 21.11
N GLY A 230 -4.27 -27.36 21.27
CA GLY A 230 -4.31 -28.67 21.98
C GLY A 230 -3.64 -29.81 21.19
N ALA A 231 -3.60 -29.72 19.88
CA ALA A 231 -3.05 -30.74 19.00
C ALA A 231 -1.57 -30.53 18.64
N LEU A 232 -1.03 -29.31 18.84
CA LEU A 232 0.36 -29.00 18.49
C LEU A 232 1.36 -29.60 19.48
N ALA A 233 2.34 -30.36 18.97
CA ALA A 233 3.44 -30.91 19.77
C ALA A 233 4.45 -29.85 20.24
N ARG A 234 4.49 -28.68 19.59
CA ARG A 234 5.37 -27.56 19.94
C ARG A 234 4.63 -26.23 19.84
N ARG A 235 5.05 -25.24 20.64
CA ARG A 235 4.49 -23.92 20.62
C ARG A 235 4.80 -23.20 19.30
N PRO A 236 3.84 -22.49 18.71
CA PRO A 236 4.12 -21.62 17.58
C PRO A 236 5.08 -20.49 17.97
N ARG A 237 5.95 -20.11 17.07
CA ARG A 237 6.82 -18.94 17.19
C ARG A 237 6.02 -17.65 17.13
N LEU A 238 4.93 -17.63 16.32
CA LEU A 238 4.12 -16.46 16.05
C LEU A 238 2.73 -16.89 15.61
N VAL A 239 1.72 -16.12 16.02
CA VAL A 239 0.36 -16.18 15.45
C VAL A 239 0.10 -14.89 14.69
N ILE A 240 -0.38 -15.02 13.43
CA ILE A 240 -0.73 -13.92 12.56
C ILE A 240 -2.22 -14.02 12.24
N THR A 241 -2.99 -12.95 12.45
CA THR A 241 -4.42 -12.96 12.26
C THR A 241 -4.92 -11.82 11.39
N ASP A 242 -6.14 -11.94 10.88
CA ASP A 242 -6.85 -10.82 10.30
C ASP A 242 -7.36 -9.88 11.41
N SER A 243 -7.28 -8.58 11.17
CA SER A 243 -7.66 -7.58 12.17
C SER A 243 -9.15 -7.64 12.57
N GLN A 244 -10.01 -8.18 11.70
CA GLN A 244 -11.44 -8.32 11.99
C GLN A 244 -11.75 -9.30 13.12
N VAL A 245 -10.91 -10.32 13.31
CA VAL A 245 -11.08 -11.36 14.33
C VAL A 245 -10.06 -11.25 15.46
N PHE A 246 -9.36 -10.13 15.54
CA PHE A 246 -8.24 -9.89 16.45
C PHE A 246 -8.62 -10.11 17.92
N ALA A 247 -9.76 -9.58 18.38
CA ALA A 247 -10.21 -9.73 19.77
C ALA A 247 -10.40 -11.19 20.15
N LYS A 248 -11.08 -11.98 19.29
CA LYS A 248 -11.33 -13.42 19.50
C LYS A 248 -10.02 -14.19 19.54
N VAL A 249 -9.17 -13.99 18.54
CA VAL A 249 -7.86 -14.65 18.44
C VAL A 249 -6.97 -14.30 19.62
N SER A 250 -6.96 -13.04 20.05
CA SER A 250 -6.20 -12.61 21.23
C SER A 250 -6.66 -13.28 22.54
N ALA A 251 -7.93 -13.64 22.65
CA ALA A 251 -8.46 -14.38 23.79
C ALA A 251 -8.06 -15.85 23.78
N ASP A 252 -7.93 -16.47 22.58
CA ASP A 252 -7.61 -17.88 22.43
C ASP A 252 -6.09 -18.17 22.39
N VAL A 253 -5.25 -17.16 22.02
CA VAL A 253 -3.79 -17.32 21.95
C VAL A 253 -3.17 -17.13 23.35
N PRO A 254 -2.38 -18.10 23.85
CA PRO A 254 -1.65 -17.95 25.12
C PRO A 254 -0.78 -16.71 25.16
N ARG A 255 -0.60 -16.12 26.36
CA ARG A 255 0.17 -14.87 26.53
C ARG A 255 1.65 -14.97 26.17
N ASP A 256 2.21 -16.16 26.31
CA ASP A 256 3.61 -16.48 25.96
C ASP A 256 3.83 -16.72 24.46
N VAL A 257 2.79 -16.66 23.64
CA VAL A 257 2.88 -16.75 22.19
C VAL A 257 2.67 -15.36 21.60
N PRO A 258 3.66 -14.84 20.85
CA PRO A 258 3.54 -13.55 20.16
C PRO A 258 2.37 -13.56 19.16
N LEU A 259 1.66 -12.44 19.09
CA LEU A 259 0.48 -12.25 18.25
C LEU A 259 0.57 -10.94 17.48
N THR A 260 0.35 -11.00 16.17
CA THR A 260 0.24 -9.79 15.33
C THR A 260 -0.83 -9.96 14.26
N SER A 261 -0.98 -8.99 13.37
CA SER A 261 -1.91 -9.08 12.23
C SER A 261 -1.23 -8.88 10.89
N PHE A 262 -1.87 -9.40 9.82
CA PHE A 262 -1.44 -9.15 8.44
C PHE A 262 -1.29 -7.64 8.17
N SER A 263 -2.22 -6.81 8.63
CA SER A 263 -2.19 -5.36 8.41
C SER A 263 -1.00 -4.68 9.09
N ILE A 264 -0.59 -5.15 10.28
CA ILE A 264 0.58 -4.64 11.03
C ILE A 264 1.87 -5.05 10.31
N LEU A 265 1.98 -6.32 9.90
CA LEU A 265 3.12 -6.80 9.14
C LEU A 265 3.29 -6.06 7.81
N PHE A 266 2.18 -5.79 7.11
CA PHE A 266 2.20 -5.01 5.87
C PHE A 266 2.56 -3.54 6.10
N ALA A 267 2.11 -2.92 7.20
CA ALA A 267 2.56 -1.57 7.57
C ALA A 267 4.08 -1.53 7.78
N ARG A 268 4.66 -2.57 8.42
CA ARG A 268 6.11 -2.73 8.57
C ARG A 268 6.81 -2.89 7.21
N HIS A 269 6.35 -3.82 6.41
CA HIS A 269 6.88 -4.09 5.06
C HIS A 269 6.88 -2.85 4.17
N LYS A 270 5.85 -2.00 4.30
CA LYS A 270 5.71 -0.71 3.59
C LYS A 270 6.45 0.47 4.26
N GLY A 271 7.12 0.25 5.39
CA GLY A 271 7.90 1.28 6.10
C GLY A 271 7.07 2.36 6.80
N ILE A 272 5.82 2.05 7.14
CA ILE A 272 4.90 3.00 7.80
C ILE A 272 4.49 2.58 9.21
N LEU A 273 4.99 1.45 9.74
CA LEU A 273 4.50 0.88 11.01
C LEU A 273 4.68 1.84 12.18
N ASP A 274 5.83 2.51 12.30
CA ASP A 274 6.10 3.45 13.40
C ASP A 274 5.09 4.60 13.42
N ALA A 275 4.83 5.20 12.26
CA ALA A 275 3.83 6.25 12.12
C ALA A 275 2.42 5.71 12.38
N ALA A 276 2.10 4.50 11.90
CA ALA A 276 0.79 3.91 12.07
C ALA A 276 0.51 3.53 13.52
N ALA A 277 1.50 3.04 14.25
CA ALA A 277 1.38 2.71 15.67
C ALA A 277 1.18 3.97 16.51
N ARG A 278 2.01 5.00 16.35
CA ARG A 278 1.82 6.31 17.02
C ARG A 278 0.50 6.98 16.64
N GLY A 279 0.14 6.92 15.35
CA GLY A 279 -1.13 7.47 14.85
C GLY A 279 -2.36 6.77 15.42
N ALA A 280 -2.27 5.50 15.80
CA ALA A 280 -3.37 4.79 16.45
C ALA A 280 -3.73 5.39 17.83
N LEU A 281 -2.75 5.90 18.56
CA LEU A 281 -2.98 6.59 19.85
C LEU A 281 -3.71 7.94 19.68
N ALA A 282 -3.70 8.52 18.48
CA ALA A 282 -4.45 9.75 18.23
C ALA A 282 -5.96 9.53 18.26
N ILE A 283 -6.44 8.29 18.11
CA ILE A 283 -7.88 7.95 18.24
C ILE A 283 -8.41 8.36 19.63
N ASP A 284 -7.61 8.19 20.69
CA ASP A 284 -7.99 8.52 22.07
C ASP A 284 -8.12 10.03 22.30
N ARG A 285 -7.53 10.84 21.42
CA ARG A 285 -7.49 12.31 21.52
C ARG A 285 -8.50 13.02 20.62
N LEU A 286 -9.29 12.29 19.84
CA LEU A 286 -10.32 12.84 18.97
C LEU A 286 -11.41 13.56 19.78
N LYS A 287 -11.91 14.67 19.24
CA LYS A 287 -12.91 15.55 19.86
C LYS A 287 -14.18 15.60 18.99
N ASP A 288 -15.27 16.09 19.57
CA ASP A 288 -16.49 16.34 18.81
C ASP A 288 -16.24 17.37 17.69
N GLY A 289 -16.70 17.05 16.49
CA GLY A 289 -16.48 17.85 15.29
C GLY A 289 -15.21 17.53 14.52
N ASP A 290 -14.30 16.70 15.04
CA ASP A 290 -13.10 16.32 14.32
C ASP A 290 -13.43 15.51 13.06
N ALA A 291 -12.72 15.80 11.98
CA ALA A 291 -12.82 15.07 10.72
C ALA A 291 -11.74 13.98 10.62
N VAL A 292 -12.14 12.78 10.24
CA VAL A 292 -11.25 11.62 10.04
C VAL A 292 -11.28 11.23 8.56
N LEU A 293 -10.11 11.21 7.91
CA LEU A 293 -9.96 10.74 6.56
C LEU A 293 -9.73 9.22 6.54
N ILE A 294 -10.62 8.47 5.91
CA ILE A 294 -10.42 7.05 5.63
C ILE A 294 -9.89 6.91 4.20
N SER A 295 -8.65 6.41 4.07
CA SER A 295 -7.97 6.30 2.79
C SER A 295 -7.76 4.85 2.37
N GLU A 296 -8.28 4.47 1.22
CA GLU A 296 -8.17 3.14 0.65
C GLU A 296 -7.26 3.14 -0.58
N GLY A 297 -6.27 2.24 -0.62
CA GLY A 297 -5.30 2.14 -1.71
C GLY A 297 -5.84 1.54 -3.00
N CYS A 298 -7.07 1.05 -3.01
CA CYS A 298 -7.71 0.42 -4.17
C CYS A 298 -9.18 0.81 -4.30
N THR A 299 -9.73 0.57 -5.48
CA THR A 299 -11.16 0.73 -5.77
C THR A 299 -11.82 -0.65 -5.83
N HIS A 300 -11.79 -1.40 -4.71
CA HIS A 300 -12.48 -2.68 -4.66
C HIS A 300 -14.00 -2.51 -4.58
N HIS A 301 -14.72 -3.56 -4.92
CA HIS A 301 -16.17 -3.52 -4.89
C HIS A 301 -16.66 -3.42 -3.44
N ARG A 302 -17.26 -2.27 -3.07
CA ARG A 302 -17.80 -2.02 -1.72
C ARG A 302 -19.05 -2.87 -1.49
N GLN A 303 -19.07 -3.60 -0.39
CA GLN A 303 -20.23 -4.37 0.07
C GLN A 303 -20.95 -3.65 1.21
N CYS A 304 -22.16 -4.09 1.54
CA CYS A 304 -23.00 -3.47 2.58
C CYS A 304 -22.32 -3.42 3.97
N ASP A 305 -21.34 -4.28 4.24
CA ASP A 305 -20.57 -4.36 5.50
C ASP A 305 -19.08 -4.09 5.31
N ASP A 306 -18.73 -3.20 4.39
CA ASP A 306 -17.35 -2.84 4.11
C ASP A 306 -16.62 -2.27 5.34
N ILE A 307 -15.33 -2.64 5.50
CA ILE A 307 -14.54 -2.25 6.67
C ILE A 307 -14.32 -0.74 6.70
N GLY A 308 -13.89 -0.15 5.58
CA GLY A 308 -13.48 1.26 5.52
C GLY A 308 -14.67 2.21 5.57
N THR A 309 -15.78 1.87 4.90
CA THR A 309 -16.91 2.81 4.75
C THR A 309 -17.99 2.64 5.81
N VAL A 310 -18.12 1.45 6.42
CA VAL A 310 -19.20 1.15 7.36
C VAL A 310 -18.69 0.79 8.75
N LYS A 311 -17.82 -0.23 8.85
CA LYS A 311 -17.43 -0.79 10.16
C LYS A 311 -16.52 0.17 10.93
N LEU A 312 -15.49 0.69 10.30
CA LEU A 312 -14.47 1.53 10.94
C LEU A 312 -15.04 2.85 11.47
N PRO A 313 -15.83 3.62 10.71
CA PRO A 313 -16.51 4.81 11.23
C PRO A 313 -17.37 4.51 12.44
N ARG A 314 -18.12 3.41 12.42
CA ARG A 314 -18.96 2.98 13.55
C ARG A 314 -18.10 2.60 14.77
N TRP A 315 -17.02 1.85 14.56
CA TRP A 315 -16.14 1.44 15.67
C TRP A 315 -15.42 2.63 16.31
N ILE A 316 -14.92 3.58 15.51
CA ILE A 316 -14.25 4.78 16.02
C ILE A 316 -15.24 5.64 16.82
N ARG A 317 -16.47 5.87 16.32
CA ARG A 317 -17.51 6.59 17.08
C ARG A 317 -17.87 5.90 18.38
N ASN A 318 -18.07 4.58 18.34
CA ASN A 318 -18.43 3.80 19.53
C ASN A 318 -17.31 3.81 20.59
N TYR A 319 -16.04 3.72 20.13
CA TYR A 319 -14.88 3.71 21.00
C TYR A 319 -14.65 5.08 21.66
N THR A 320 -14.68 6.14 20.88
CA THR A 320 -14.42 7.50 21.36
C THR A 320 -15.61 8.13 22.07
N GLY A 321 -16.83 7.67 21.78
CA GLY A 321 -18.06 8.32 22.24
C GLY A 321 -18.27 9.72 21.65
N ARG A 322 -17.57 10.08 20.55
CA ARG A 322 -17.56 11.41 19.95
C ARG A 322 -18.41 11.49 18.68
N THR A 323 -18.90 12.69 18.39
CA THR A 323 -19.53 13.02 17.13
C THR A 323 -18.45 13.43 16.14
N LEU A 324 -18.13 12.52 15.18
CA LEU A 324 -17.03 12.70 14.24
C LEU A 324 -17.54 12.79 12.81
N GLU A 325 -16.85 13.59 12.00
CA GLU A 325 -17.04 13.65 10.55
C GLU A 325 -16.10 12.65 9.87
N PHE A 326 -16.54 12.07 8.74
CA PHE A 326 -15.71 11.15 7.97
C PHE A 326 -15.66 11.56 6.52
N ALA A 327 -14.46 11.53 5.96
CA ALA A 327 -14.20 11.69 4.53
C ALA A 327 -13.50 10.44 3.99
N TRP A 328 -13.61 10.20 2.69
CA TRP A 328 -13.02 9.03 2.05
C TRP A 328 -12.19 9.41 0.83
N SER A 329 -11.05 8.74 0.68
CA SER A 329 -10.25 8.76 -0.55
C SER A 329 -9.96 7.35 -1.03
N THR A 330 -9.89 7.14 -2.34
CA THR A 330 -9.70 5.81 -2.93
C THR A 330 -8.62 5.81 -4.03
N GLY A 331 -7.90 4.69 -4.15
CA GLY A 331 -6.89 4.52 -5.20
C GLY A 331 -5.77 5.56 -5.12
N GLY A 332 -5.60 6.34 -6.19
CA GLY A 332 -4.60 7.41 -6.29
C GLY A 332 -5.05 8.78 -5.77
N ASP A 333 -6.31 8.93 -5.38
CA ASP A 333 -6.89 10.20 -4.95
C ASP A 333 -6.63 10.47 -3.46
N PHE A 334 -5.36 10.63 -3.10
CA PHE A 334 -5.00 11.12 -1.78
C PHE A 334 -5.05 12.66 -1.79
N PRO A 335 -5.73 13.32 -0.82
CA PRO A 335 -5.89 14.78 -0.83
C PRO A 335 -4.57 15.53 -0.81
N ASP A 336 -4.51 16.64 -1.55
CA ASP A 336 -3.36 17.55 -1.53
C ASP A 336 -3.33 18.44 -0.28
N ASP A 337 -4.47 18.67 0.39
CA ASP A 337 -4.62 19.40 1.64
C ASP A 337 -5.17 18.45 2.70
N LEU A 338 -4.40 18.22 3.77
CA LEU A 338 -4.79 17.38 4.89
C LEU A 338 -5.19 18.20 6.13
N SER A 339 -5.05 19.51 6.09
CA SER A 339 -5.32 20.41 7.23
C SER A 339 -6.74 20.28 7.82
N PRO A 340 -7.80 19.88 7.07
CA PRO A 340 -9.13 19.66 7.65
C PRO A 340 -9.22 18.42 8.55
N TYR A 341 -8.25 17.50 8.51
CA TYR A 341 -8.37 16.21 9.17
C TYR A 341 -7.55 16.14 10.47
N ALA A 342 -8.16 15.60 11.51
CA ALA A 342 -7.50 15.32 12.79
C ALA A 342 -6.76 13.98 12.78
N LEU A 343 -7.12 13.07 11.87
CA LEU A 343 -6.53 11.74 11.75
C LEU A 343 -6.74 11.19 10.33
N VAL A 344 -5.71 10.53 9.79
CA VAL A 344 -5.80 9.70 8.59
C VAL A 344 -5.76 8.23 8.96
N VAL A 345 -6.78 7.46 8.57
CA VAL A 345 -6.84 6.00 8.76
C VAL A 345 -6.74 5.32 7.41
N HIS A 346 -5.56 4.75 7.11
CA HIS A 346 -5.27 4.14 5.83
C HIS A 346 -5.53 2.63 5.84
N CYS A 347 -5.97 2.06 4.71
CA CYS A 347 -6.01 0.59 4.58
C CYS A 347 -4.58 -0.01 4.57
N GLY A 348 -4.45 -1.34 4.54
CA GLY A 348 -3.15 -2.03 4.50
C GLY A 348 -2.28 -1.74 3.28
N GLY A 349 -2.79 -1.01 2.28
CA GLY A 349 -2.03 -0.57 1.10
C GLY A 349 -1.51 -1.72 0.21
N CYS A 350 -2.14 -2.88 0.23
CA CYS A 350 -1.67 -4.07 -0.51
C CYS A 350 -1.59 -3.87 -2.03
N MET A 351 -2.33 -2.92 -2.58
CA MET A 351 -2.32 -2.58 -4.01
C MET A 351 -1.44 -1.36 -4.33
N LEU A 352 -0.92 -0.67 -3.31
CA LEU A 352 0.00 0.44 -3.47
C LEU A 352 1.44 -0.04 -3.34
N ASN A 353 2.34 0.53 -4.13
CA ASN A 353 3.76 0.29 -3.94
C ASN A 353 4.30 1.07 -2.72
N ASP A 354 5.53 0.75 -2.32
CA ASP A 354 6.13 1.30 -1.10
C ASP A 354 6.32 2.82 -1.20
N ARG A 355 6.67 3.33 -2.39
CA ARG A 355 6.86 4.77 -2.60
C ARG A 355 5.59 5.58 -2.39
N GLU A 356 4.46 5.11 -2.88
CA GLU A 356 3.17 5.77 -2.67
C GLU A 356 2.80 5.78 -1.17
N MET A 357 3.02 4.67 -0.46
CA MET A 357 2.76 4.60 0.98
C MET A 357 3.67 5.55 1.77
N LEU A 358 4.96 5.59 1.45
CA LEU A 358 5.92 6.51 2.07
C LEU A 358 5.61 7.98 1.71
N HIS A 359 5.13 8.24 0.49
CA HIS A 359 4.69 9.59 0.11
C HIS A 359 3.51 10.06 0.99
N ARG A 360 2.47 9.22 1.17
CA ARG A 360 1.32 9.54 2.02
C ARG A 360 1.73 9.76 3.48
N LYS A 361 2.62 8.91 4.00
CA LYS A 361 3.21 9.08 5.33
C LYS A 361 3.89 10.44 5.47
N ARG A 362 4.84 10.77 4.55
CA ARG A 362 5.58 12.04 4.58
C ARG A 362 4.67 13.26 4.47
N ARG A 363 3.59 13.17 3.70
CA ARG A 363 2.59 14.24 3.59
C ARG A 363 1.89 14.46 4.94
N CYS A 364 1.44 13.41 5.58
CA CYS A 364 0.83 13.50 6.91
C CYS A 364 1.83 14.08 7.94
N GLU A 365 3.07 13.61 7.94
CA GLU A 365 4.13 14.10 8.83
C GLU A 365 4.45 15.58 8.60
N ALA A 366 4.53 16.02 7.34
CA ALA A 366 4.82 17.41 6.98
C ALA A 366 3.71 18.38 7.45
N GLU A 367 2.47 17.95 7.47
CA GLU A 367 1.32 18.74 7.93
C GLU A 367 0.98 18.48 9.42
N GLY A 368 1.75 17.61 10.11
CA GLY A 368 1.53 17.27 11.52
C GLY A 368 0.25 16.47 11.78
N ILE A 369 -0.31 15.83 10.75
CA ILE A 369 -1.53 15.02 10.85
C ILE A 369 -1.17 13.57 11.15
N PRO A 370 -1.66 12.97 12.26
CA PRO A 370 -1.44 11.57 12.57
C PRO A 370 -1.96 10.66 11.46
N ILE A 371 -1.17 9.63 11.10
CA ILE A 371 -1.59 8.57 10.18
C ILE A 371 -1.52 7.22 10.87
N THR A 372 -2.60 6.44 10.77
CA THR A 372 -2.66 5.05 11.23
C THR A 372 -3.17 4.14 10.12
N ASN A 373 -3.15 2.81 10.34
CA ASN A 373 -3.78 1.87 9.42
C ASN A 373 -4.96 1.14 10.09
N PHE A 374 -5.77 0.46 9.27
CA PHE A 374 -6.93 -0.30 9.76
C PHE A 374 -6.55 -1.28 10.88
N GLY A 375 -5.42 -1.99 10.73
CA GLY A 375 -4.98 -2.98 11.70
C GLY A 375 -4.57 -2.39 13.04
N THR A 376 -3.75 -1.35 13.03
CA THR A 376 -3.31 -0.66 14.25
C THR A 376 -4.48 0.09 14.92
N ALA A 377 -5.36 0.71 14.12
CA ALA A 377 -6.56 1.37 14.65
C ALA A 377 -7.51 0.37 15.35
N ILE A 378 -7.77 -0.79 14.73
CA ILE A 378 -8.59 -1.84 15.32
C ILE A 378 -7.91 -2.41 16.58
N ALA A 379 -6.61 -2.67 16.53
CA ALA A 379 -5.85 -3.15 17.68
C ALA A 379 -5.90 -2.16 18.86
N GLN A 380 -5.81 -0.85 18.61
CA GLN A 380 -5.97 0.19 19.62
C GLN A 380 -7.35 0.15 20.25
N MET A 381 -8.39 0.20 19.46
CA MET A 381 -9.78 0.18 19.94
C MET A 381 -10.15 -1.10 20.71
N GLN A 382 -9.43 -2.19 20.46
CA GLN A 382 -9.62 -3.47 21.17
C GLN A 382 -8.66 -3.67 22.34
N GLY A 383 -7.79 -2.69 22.63
CA GLY A 383 -6.84 -2.74 23.74
C GLY A 383 -5.72 -3.78 23.57
N ILE A 384 -5.43 -4.18 22.34
CA ILE A 384 -4.41 -5.21 22.03
C ILE A 384 -3.26 -4.69 21.17
N LEU A 385 -3.21 -3.37 20.90
CA LEU A 385 -2.14 -2.78 20.08
C LEU A 385 -0.77 -3.12 20.65
N ARG A 386 -0.56 -2.90 21.96
CA ARG A 386 0.73 -3.19 22.61
C ARG A 386 1.15 -4.65 22.40
N ARG A 387 0.27 -5.60 22.68
CA ARG A 387 0.52 -7.03 22.47
C ARG A 387 0.89 -7.35 21.03
N SER A 388 0.24 -6.69 20.07
CA SER A 388 0.47 -6.93 18.65
C SER A 388 1.78 -6.36 18.12
N LEU A 389 2.45 -5.50 18.91
CA LEU A 389 3.74 -4.89 18.60
C LEU A 389 4.92 -5.51 19.37
N GLU A 390 4.68 -6.45 20.30
CA GLU A 390 5.73 -7.11 21.09
C GLU A 390 6.82 -7.80 20.25
N ILE A 391 6.49 -8.23 19.04
CA ILE A 391 7.45 -8.81 18.10
C ILE A 391 8.42 -7.77 17.47
N PHE A 392 8.19 -6.48 17.72
CA PHE A 392 9.00 -5.36 17.24
C PHE A 392 9.63 -4.62 18.44
N PRO A 393 10.81 -5.04 18.93
CA PRO A 393 11.37 -4.56 20.20
C PRO A 393 11.53 -3.04 20.29
N HIS A 394 11.88 -2.37 19.18
CA HIS A 394 12.04 -0.92 19.14
C HIS A 394 10.73 -0.18 19.41
N LEU A 395 9.60 -0.65 18.87
CA LEU A 395 8.28 -0.06 19.08
C LEU A 395 7.75 -0.39 20.50
N SER A 396 7.96 -1.62 20.98
CA SER A 396 7.54 -2.02 22.31
C SER A 396 8.12 -1.11 23.39
N LEU A 397 9.42 -0.77 23.30
CA LEU A 397 10.09 0.12 24.24
C LEU A 397 9.53 1.56 24.20
N GLU A 398 9.23 2.11 23.03
CA GLU A 398 8.62 3.44 22.90
C GLU A 398 7.24 3.48 23.56
N PHE A 399 6.40 2.49 23.31
CA PHE A 399 5.06 2.40 23.92
C PHE A 399 5.09 2.16 25.43
N ASP A 400 6.15 1.55 25.96
CA ASP A 400 6.36 1.38 27.40
C ASP A 400 6.71 2.71 28.08
N SER A 401 7.50 3.56 27.42
CA SER A 401 7.86 4.88 27.94
C SER A 401 6.69 5.88 27.91
N GLU A 402 5.92 5.92 26.82
CA GLU A 402 4.74 6.80 26.69
C GLU A 402 3.62 6.40 27.68
N ALA A 403 3.42 5.10 27.91
CA ALA A 403 2.45 4.63 28.91
C ALA A 403 2.87 5.02 30.35
N ALA A 404 4.17 4.98 30.66
CA ALA A 404 4.69 5.40 31.95
C ALA A 404 4.52 6.91 32.21
N GLU A 405 4.67 7.73 31.17
CA GLU A 405 4.43 9.18 31.22
C GLU A 405 2.94 9.52 31.28
N GLY A 406 2.08 8.78 30.57
CA GLY A 406 0.62 8.93 30.60
C GLY A 406 0.00 8.54 31.95
N ASP A 407 0.47 7.46 32.58
CA ASP A 407 0.05 7.04 33.94
C ASP A 407 0.51 8.03 35.01
N ALA A 408 1.63 8.70 34.82
CA ALA A 408 2.09 9.75 35.72
C ALA A 408 1.19 11.01 35.67
N ALA A 409 0.67 11.32 34.45
CA ALA A 409 -0.25 12.45 34.21
C ALA A 409 -1.73 12.10 34.56
N GLY A 410 -2.13 10.83 34.48
CA GLY A 410 -3.52 10.36 34.59
C GLY A 410 -3.99 9.93 35.99
N ARG A 411 -3.11 9.92 37.01
CA ARG A 411 -3.51 9.60 38.41
C ARG A 411 -4.37 10.65 39.11
N SER A 412 -4.86 11.66 38.37
CA SER A 412 -5.79 12.67 38.87
C SER A 412 -7.23 12.58 38.35
N ALA A 413 -7.59 11.57 37.54
CA ALA A 413 -8.96 11.41 37.06
C ALA A 413 -9.39 9.93 37.12
N SER A 414 -10.21 9.60 38.10
CA SER A 414 -10.86 8.30 38.30
C SER A 414 -11.87 7.99 37.21
N GLY A 415 -11.61 6.99 36.41
CA GLY A 415 -12.57 6.37 35.48
C GLY A 415 -12.08 5.00 35.08
N GLY A 416 -12.79 3.95 35.48
CA GLY A 416 -12.47 2.56 35.20
C GLY A 416 -12.53 2.25 33.71
N PRO A 417 -11.90 1.14 33.28
CA PRO A 417 -11.82 0.78 31.84
C PRO A 417 -13.21 0.49 31.28
N PRO A 418 -13.50 0.91 30.04
CA PRO A 418 -14.74 0.56 29.38
C PRO A 418 -14.81 -0.97 29.12
N ALA A 419 -16.01 -1.52 29.28
CA ALA A 419 -16.28 -2.93 29.03
C ALA A 419 -15.96 -3.32 27.58
N PRO A 420 -15.47 -4.56 27.32
CA PRO A 420 -15.14 -5.00 25.97
C PRO A 420 -16.37 -4.97 25.07
N ILE A 421 -16.20 -4.44 23.87
CA ILE A 421 -17.25 -4.36 22.85
C ILE A 421 -17.60 -5.79 22.43
N ALA A 422 -18.78 -6.29 22.88
CA ALA A 422 -19.28 -7.60 22.47
C ALA A 422 -19.46 -7.65 20.96
N GLY A 423 -18.78 -8.59 20.31
CA GLY A 423 -19.03 -8.92 18.93
C GLY A 423 -20.49 -9.32 18.78
N GLY A 424 -21.22 -8.62 17.91
CA GLY A 424 -22.65 -8.89 17.67
C GLY A 424 -22.84 -10.32 17.19
N ALA A 425 -23.31 -11.18 18.11
CA ALA A 425 -23.82 -12.50 17.78
C ALA A 425 -25.10 -12.31 16.93
N ALA A 426 -25.12 -12.93 15.76
CA ALA A 426 -26.34 -13.04 14.98
C ALA A 426 -27.36 -13.85 15.78
N SER A 427 -28.50 -13.27 16.06
CA SER A 427 -29.63 -13.96 16.67
C SER A 427 -30.12 -15.09 15.74
N PRO A 428 -30.39 -16.28 16.24
CA PRO A 428 -31.06 -17.31 15.47
C PRO A 428 -32.53 -16.92 15.28
N GLY A 429 -32.97 -16.91 14.01
CA GLY A 429 -34.37 -16.66 13.65
C GLY A 429 -35.30 -17.66 14.29
N ALA A 430 -36.34 -17.19 14.92
CA ALA A 430 -37.44 -17.96 15.46
C ALA A 430 -38.16 -18.69 14.31
N ALA A 431 -38.26 -20.02 14.45
CA ALA A 431 -39.16 -20.84 13.67
C ALA A 431 -40.59 -20.55 14.11
N GLY A 432 -41.36 -19.90 13.25
CA GLY A 432 -42.80 -19.84 13.35
C GLY A 432 -43.37 -21.02 12.60
N ALA A 433 -43.97 -21.94 13.34
CA ALA A 433 -44.89 -22.92 12.81
C ALA A 433 -46.20 -22.23 12.47
N ASP A 434 -46.68 -22.43 11.28
CA ASP A 434 -48.13 -22.32 11.06
C ASP A 434 -48.56 -23.41 10.06
N ALA A 435 -49.58 -24.12 10.50
CA ALA A 435 -50.19 -25.23 9.82
C ALA A 435 -51.39 -24.78 8.99
N GLY A 436 -51.66 -25.44 7.90
CA GLY A 436 -53.02 -25.68 7.45
C GLY A 436 -53.48 -24.92 6.21
N GLY A 437 -53.94 -25.67 5.24
CA GLY A 437 -54.98 -25.21 4.32
C GLY A 437 -54.85 -25.67 2.87
N ASP A 438 -55.45 -26.80 2.60
CA ASP A 438 -56.03 -27.30 1.35
C ASP A 438 -56.34 -26.31 0.22
N GLY A 439 -56.26 -26.80 -1.00
CA GLY A 439 -57.11 -26.34 -2.10
C GLY A 439 -56.49 -26.34 -3.49
N ALA A 440 -56.69 -27.44 -4.17
CA ALA A 440 -56.92 -27.65 -5.62
C ALA A 440 -56.77 -26.43 -6.61
N HIS A 441 -55.96 -26.51 -7.58
CA HIS A 441 -56.14 -26.73 -9.02
C HIS A 441 -54.80 -26.68 -9.75
#